data_d320b8827299d4f482128480555bb08c
#
_entry.id   d320b8827299d4f482128480555bb08c
#
_cell.length_a   1.000
_cell.length_b   1.000
_cell.length_c   1.000
_cell.angle_alpha   90.00
_cell.angle_beta   90.00
_cell.angle_gamma   90.00
#
_symmetry.space_group_name_H-M   'P 1'
#
loop_
_entity.id
_entity.type
_entity.pdbx_description
1 polymer ?
#
loop_
_entity_poly.entity_id
_entity_poly.type
_entity_poly.pdbx_seq_one_letter_code
_entity_poly.pdbx_strand_id
1 'polypeptide(L)'
;MEKKNINDGIPILYLGQEQGYQGGSDPANRGALWLSGFDVNKPLLAHVRTLNAARRQATSYHPSFLNTQASFIPQSSASSTLVMSKPPLLTLLTNGGSSSSETWTIPSSAGLYSSNETLVDVLTCATVTTGSDGTLTFTASNGLPKVLMPAKSLGTTGSLCLSEAED
;
A
#
# COMPACT_ATOMS: atom_id res chain seq x y z
N MET A 1 -6.40 3.59 6.00
CA MET A 1 -7.04 2.44 5.34
C MET A 1 -6.06 1.34 4.95
N GLU A 2 -4.83 1.66 4.57
CA GLU A 2 -3.81 0.72 4.11
C GLU A 2 -3.39 -0.32 5.14
N LYS A 3 -3.28 0.07 6.42
CA LYS A 3 -2.95 -0.87 7.49
C LYS A 3 -3.83 -2.13 7.48
N LYS A 4 -5.10 -2.00 7.13
CA LYS A 4 -6.06 -3.11 7.21
C LYS A 4 -5.85 -4.17 6.13
N ASN A 5 -5.40 -3.78 4.94
CA ASN A 5 -5.32 -4.70 3.80
C ASN A 5 -3.93 -5.35 3.64
N ILE A 6 -2.90 -4.74 4.23
CA ILE A 6 -1.50 -5.17 4.05
C ILE A 6 -0.92 -5.72 5.36
N ASN A 7 -1.58 -5.48 6.48
CA ASN A 7 -1.17 -5.94 7.80
C ASN A 7 -1.58 -7.40 8.09
N ASP A 8 -1.19 -7.87 9.26
CA ASP A 8 -1.59 -9.17 9.78
C ASP A 8 -3.08 -9.22 10.10
N GLY A 9 -3.62 -10.43 10.11
CA GLY A 9 -5.02 -10.69 10.41
C GLY A 9 -5.97 -10.51 9.22
N ILE A 10 -7.26 -10.51 9.53
CA ILE A 10 -8.34 -10.38 8.56
C ILE A 10 -8.67 -8.91 8.37
N PRO A 11 -8.57 -8.35 7.14
CA PRO A 11 -8.96 -6.98 6.88
C PRO A 11 -10.49 -6.84 7.00
N ILE A 12 -10.92 -5.86 7.79
CA ILE A 12 -12.35 -5.56 7.98
C ILE A 12 -12.61 -4.15 7.45
N LEU A 13 -13.42 -4.04 6.41
CA LEU A 13 -14.01 -2.78 5.96
C LEU A 13 -15.40 -2.62 6.57
N TYR A 14 -15.64 -1.49 7.23
CA TYR A 14 -16.99 -1.20 7.71
C TYR A 14 -17.83 -0.64 6.56
N LEU A 15 -19.13 -0.96 6.59
CA LEU A 15 -20.11 -0.57 5.58
C LEU A 15 -20.04 0.93 5.26
N GLY A 16 -19.86 1.26 3.98
CA GLY A 16 -19.86 2.64 3.48
C GLY A 16 -18.51 3.35 3.55
N GLN A 17 -17.46 2.76 4.15
CA GLN A 17 -16.12 3.36 4.14
C GLN A 17 -15.62 3.56 2.71
N GLU A 18 -15.88 2.61 1.82
CA GLU A 18 -15.51 2.66 0.39
C GLU A 18 -16.29 3.74 -0.36
N GLN A 19 -17.46 4.13 0.16
CA GLN A 19 -18.29 5.20 -0.39
C GLN A 19 -17.98 6.57 0.24
N GLY A 20 -17.08 6.62 1.22
CA GLY A 20 -16.68 7.86 1.89
C GLY A 20 -17.62 8.28 3.02
N TYR A 21 -18.38 7.36 3.59
CA TYR A 21 -19.20 7.65 4.77
C TYR A 21 -18.32 8.04 5.95
N GLN A 22 -18.66 9.16 6.59
CA GLN A 22 -17.83 9.74 7.64
C GLN A 22 -18.24 9.29 9.05
N GLY A 23 -19.35 8.57 9.18
CA GLY A 23 -19.89 8.23 10.47
C GLY A 23 -20.67 9.38 11.09
N GLY A 24 -20.55 9.53 12.40
CA GLY A 24 -21.26 10.54 13.18
C GLY A 24 -21.80 9.96 14.49
N SER A 25 -22.75 10.65 15.10
CA SER A 25 -23.48 10.13 16.27
C SER A 25 -24.62 9.19 15.85
N ASP A 26 -24.97 8.26 16.72
CA ASP A 26 -26.15 7.39 16.53
C ASP A 26 -27.44 8.23 16.53
N PRO A 27 -28.35 8.03 15.57
CA PRO A 27 -28.37 7.03 14.49
C PRO A 27 -27.75 7.49 13.17
N ALA A 28 -27.23 8.71 13.05
CA ALA A 28 -26.71 9.28 11.82
C ALA A 28 -25.51 8.49 11.24
N ASN A 29 -24.77 7.74 12.09
CA ASN A 29 -23.67 6.88 11.69
C ASN A 29 -24.11 5.58 10.99
N ARG A 30 -25.41 5.32 10.90
CA ARG A 30 -26.00 4.10 10.31
C ARG A 30 -26.60 4.38 8.94
N GLY A 31 -25.89 5.17 8.12
CA GLY A 31 -26.33 5.49 6.77
C GLY A 31 -26.51 4.21 5.92
N ALA A 32 -27.65 4.13 5.25
CA ALA A 32 -27.95 3.01 4.38
C ALA A 32 -27.12 3.08 3.09
N LEU A 33 -26.48 1.99 2.71
CA LEU A 33 -25.53 1.98 1.60
C LEU A 33 -26.16 2.34 0.24
N TRP A 34 -27.44 1.99 0.03
CA TRP A 34 -28.16 2.33 -1.20
C TRP A 34 -28.32 3.85 -1.42
N LEU A 35 -28.22 4.67 -0.35
CA LEU A 35 -28.25 6.13 -0.48
C LEU A 35 -27.01 6.69 -1.16
N SER A 36 -25.93 5.94 -1.21
CA SER A 36 -24.71 6.30 -1.95
C SER A 36 -24.86 6.13 -3.47
N GLY A 37 -25.93 5.47 -3.93
CA GLY A 37 -26.08 5.06 -5.33
C GLY A 37 -25.08 4.00 -5.78
N PHE A 38 -24.31 3.39 -4.85
CA PHE A 38 -23.25 2.42 -5.14
C PHE A 38 -22.22 2.96 -6.16
N ASP A 39 -21.84 4.22 -6.00
CA ASP A 39 -20.95 4.91 -6.96
C ASP A 39 -19.61 4.19 -7.09
N VAL A 40 -19.38 3.63 -8.28
CA VAL A 40 -18.16 2.85 -8.60
C VAL A 40 -16.91 3.73 -8.82
N ASN A 41 -17.08 5.05 -8.93
CA ASN A 41 -16.01 6.00 -9.17
C ASN A 41 -15.46 6.62 -7.88
N LYS A 42 -15.91 6.17 -6.73
CA LYS A 42 -15.39 6.69 -5.44
C LYS A 42 -13.90 6.39 -5.28
N PRO A 43 -13.06 7.42 -4.97
CA PRO A 43 -11.60 7.23 -4.81
C PRO A 43 -11.23 6.16 -3.80
N LEU A 44 -11.97 6.08 -2.67
CA LEU A 44 -11.70 5.07 -1.65
C LEU A 44 -12.04 3.65 -2.13
N LEU A 45 -13.06 3.50 -3.00
CA LEU A 45 -13.37 2.21 -3.60
C LEU A 45 -12.25 1.76 -4.54
N ALA A 46 -11.75 2.65 -5.40
CA ALA A 46 -10.60 2.38 -6.27
C ALA A 46 -9.37 1.98 -5.43
N HIS A 47 -9.09 2.75 -4.38
CA HIS A 47 -7.97 2.48 -3.47
C HIS A 47 -8.07 1.09 -2.81
N VAL A 48 -9.24 0.72 -2.30
CA VAL A 48 -9.48 -0.61 -1.71
C VAL A 48 -9.30 -1.72 -2.74
N ARG A 49 -9.77 -1.53 -3.98
CA ARG A 49 -9.59 -2.49 -5.07
C ARG A 49 -8.11 -2.73 -5.36
N THR A 50 -7.32 -1.65 -5.46
CA THR A 50 -5.86 -1.73 -5.68
C THR A 50 -5.17 -2.49 -4.54
N LEU A 51 -5.46 -2.17 -3.28
CA LEU A 51 -4.87 -2.85 -2.14
C LEU A 51 -5.26 -4.34 -2.07
N ASN A 52 -6.49 -4.68 -2.40
CA ASN A 52 -6.94 -6.07 -2.48
C ASN A 52 -6.24 -6.82 -3.62
N ALA A 53 -6.02 -6.17 -4.77
CA ALA A 53 -5.26 -6.74 -5.87
C ALA A 53 -3.80 -6.98 -5.47
N ALA A 54 -3.16 -6.00 -4.81
CA ALA A 54 -1.80 -6.13 -4.28
C ALA A 54 -1.68 -7.29 -3.28
N ARG A 55 -2.64 -7.42 -2.36
CA ARG A 55 -2.66 -8.52 -1.39
C ARG A 55 -2.81 -9.89 -2.07
N ARG A 56 -3.71 -10.01 -3.06
CA ARG A 56 -3.86 -11.25 -3.84
C ARG A 56 -2.58 -11.61 -4.57
N GLN A 57 -1.95 -10.62 -5.21
CA GLN A 57 -0.68 -10.81 -5.91
C GLN A 57 0.44 -11.24 -4.96
N ALA A 58 0.55 -10.57 -3.80
CA ALA A 58 1.51 -10.95 -2.77
C ALA A 58 1.31 -12.39 -2.28
N THR A 59 0.06 -12.80 -2.07
CA THR A 59 -0.26 -14.18 -1.64
C THR A 59 0.08 -15.21 -2.72
N SER A 60 -0.17 -14.89 -3.99
CA SER A 60 0.14 -15.79 -5.11
C SER A 60 1.64 -15.94 -5.34
N TYR A 61 2.38 -14.85 -5.24
CA TYR A 61 3.82 -14.83 -5.44
C TYR A 61 4.60 -15.41 -4.25
N HIS A 62 4.10 -15.17 -3.03
CA HIS A 62 4.77 -15.58 -1.80
C HIS A 62 3.81 -16.40 -0.93
N PRO A 63 3.77 -17.74 -1.08
CA PRO A 63 2.78 -18.57 -0.40
C PRO A 63 2.75 -18.44 1.12
N SER A 64 3.89 -18.08 1.74
CA SER A 64 3.97 -17.82 3.18
C SER A 64 3.46 -16.44 3.60
N PHE A 65 3.03 -15.56 2.67
CA PHE A 65 2.60 -14.20 2.95
C PHE A 65 1.56 -14.12 4.09
N LEU A 66 0.57 -15.01 4.07
CA LEU A 66 -0.48 -15.01 5.10
C LEU A 66 0.03 -15.41 6.49
N ASN A 67 1.09 -16.21 6.56
CA ASN A 67 1.68 -16.73 7.79
C ASN A 67 2.92 -15.96 8.25
N THR A 68 3.44 -15.05 7.40
CA THR A 68 4.58 -14.19 7.75
C THR A 68 4.07 -12.99 8.53
N GLN A 69 4.58 -12.77 9.71
CA GLN A 69 4.25 -11.61 10.51
C GLN A 69 4.85 -10.33 9.90
N ALA A 70 4.08 -9.25 9.90
CA ALA A 70 4.57 -7.93 9.50
C ALA A 70 5.58 -7.42 10.54
N SER A 71 6.64 -6.77 10.07
CA SER A 71 7.66 -6.13 10.90
C SER A 71 7.72 -4.63 10.64
N PHE A 72 8.12 -3.86 11.64
CA PHE A 72 8.33 -2.42 11.50
C PHE A 72 9.82 -2.14 11.37
N ILE A 73 10.16 -1.25 10.44
CA ILE A 73 11.53 -0.81 10.21
C ILE A 73 11.68 0.57 10.82
N PRO A 74 12.50 0.73 11.87
CA PRO A 74 12.74 2.02 12.49
C PRO A 74 13.27 3.04 11.47
N GLN A 75 12.78 4.28 11.53
CA GLN A 75 13.28 5.40 10.76
C GLN A 75 14.01 6.37 11.69
N SER A 76 15.22 6.76 11.31
CA SER A 76 16.15 7.47 12.20
C SER A 76 15.79 8.95 12.45
N SER A 77 14.88 9.53 11.69
CA SER A 77 14.76 11.00 11.67
C SER A 77 13.35 11.57 11.80
N ALA A 78 12.30 10.76 11.82
CA ALA A 78 10.97 11.34 11.82
C ALA A 78 9.97 10.57 12.69
N SER A 79 9.40 11.27 13.68
CA SER A 79 8.28 10.78 14.48
C SER A 79 6.97 10.66 13.68
N SER A 80 6.93 11.20 12.45
CA SER A 80 5.76 11.26 11.58
C SER A 80 5.68 10.11 10.57
N THR A 81 6.69 9.26 10.49
CA THR A 81 6.77 8.20 9.45
C THR A 81 6.72 6.81 10.04
N LEU A 82 6.13 5.89 9.28
CA LEU A 82 6.04 4.48 9.61
C LEU A 82 6.41 3.65 8.39
N VAL A 83 7.33 2.70 8.58
CA VAL A 83 7.67 1.69 7.58
C VAL A 83 7.27 0.33 8.10
N MET A 84 6.46 -0.38 7.32
CA MET A 84 6.01 -1.73 7.64
C MET A 84 6.38 -2.68 6.49
N SER A 85 7.14 -3.71 6.81
CA SER A 85 7.51 -4.78 5.88
C SER A 85 6.67 -6.01 6.14
N LYS A 86 6.00 -6.49 5.11
CA LYS A 86 5.37 -7.82 5.03
C LYS A 86 5.68 -8.37 3.64
N PRO A 87 6.81 -9.06 3.47
CA PRO A 87 7.28 -9.45 2.13
C PRO A 87 6.22 -10.22 1.34
N PRO A 88 6.04 -9.90 0.03
CA PRO A 88 6.85 -9.00 -0.78
C PRO A 88 6.46 -7.51 -0.69
N LEU A 89 5.52 -7.12 0.17
CA LEU A 89 5.04 -5.75 0.30
C LEU A 89 5.84 -4.94 1.32
N LEU A 90 6.15 -3.69 0.97
CA LEU A 90 6.66 -2.66 1.86
C LEU A 90 5.70 -1.48 1.86
N THR A 91 5.22 -1.10 3.04
CA THR A 91 4.27 0.02 3.21
C THR A 91 4.95 1.18 3.91
N LEU A 92 4.82 2.36 3.33
CA LEU A 92 5.40 3.61 3.80
C LEU A 92 4.24 4.58 4.10
N LEU A 93 4.12 5.00 5.33
CA LEU A 93 3.05 5.87 5.81
C LEU A 93 3.62 7.09 6.52
N THR A 94 2.90 8.20 6.45
CA THR A 94 3.16 9.40 7.25
C THR A 94 1.87 9.97 7.82
N ASN A 95 1.97 10.66 8.93
CA ASN A 95 0.92 11.51 9.49
C ASN A 95 1.28 13.00 9.41
N GLY A 96 2.28 13.37 8.60
CA GLY A 96 2.73 14.75 8.41
C GLY A 96 1.73 15.67 7.68
N GLY A 97 0.63 15.10 7.17
CA GLY A 97 -0.42 15.84 6.46
C GLY A 97 -0.12 16.12 4.99
N SER A 98 -1.07 16.75 4.31
CA SER A 98 -1.05 16.96 2.86
C SER A 98 0.05 17.89 2.33
N SER A 99 0.73 18.61 3.18
CA SER A 99 1.86 19.47 2.82
C SER A 99 3.22 18.83 3.11
N SER A 100 3.26 17.63 3.68
CA SER A 100 4.51 16.97 4.03
C SER A 100 5.17 16.33 2.80
N SER A 101 6.49 16.36 2.81
CA SER A 101 7.33 15.59 1.90
C SER A 101 8.30 14.77 2.75
N GLU A 102 8.19 13.46 2.64
CA GLU A 102 8.95 12.54 3.48
C GLU A 102 9.88 11.68 2.62
N THR A 103 11.08 11.49 3.11
CA THR A 103 12.05 10.58 2.48
C THR A 103 12.30 9.42 3.43
N TRP A 104 12.09 8.21 2.94
CA TRP A 104 12.40 6.97 3.65
C TRP A 104 13.69 6.38 3.10
N THR A 105 14.52 5.92 4.02
CA THR A 105 15.72 5.15 3.67
C THR A 105 15.64 3.80 4.35
N ILE A 106 15.59 2.76 3.54
CA ILE A 106 15.61 1.37 3.99
C ILE A 106 17.01 0.85 3.77
N PRO A 107 17.79 0.63 4.82
CA PRO A 107 19.18 0.22 4.67
C PRO A 107 19.28 -1.21 4.11
N SER A 108 20.36 -1.49 3.40
CA SER A 108 20.66 -2.85 2.90
C SER A 108 20.73 -3.89 4.01
N SER A 109 21.11 -3.48 5.22
CA SER A 109 21.13 -4.33 6.42
C SER A 109 19.76 -4.87 6.83
N ALA A 110 18.66 -4.27 6.34
CA ALA A 110 17.33 -4.82 6.54
C ALA A 110 17.08 -6.12 5.74
N GLY A 111 17.92 -6.42 4.76
CA GLY A 111 17.88 -7.68 3.99
C GLY A 111 16.63 -7.88 3.15
N LEU A 112 15.93 -6.80 2.78
CA LEU A 112 14.63 -6.89 2.09
C LEU A 112 14.77 -7.03 0.58
N TYR A 113 15.79 -6.40 0.00
CA TYR A 113 15.96 -6.28 -1.44
C TYR A 113 17.37 -6.55 -1.88
N SER A 114 17.53 -6.98 -3.12
CA SER A 114 18.81 -7.15 -3.79
C SER A 114 19.32 -5.81 -4.34
N SER A 115 20.61 -5.77 -4.71
CA SER A 115 21.19 -4.64 -5.44
C SER A 115 20.50 -4.44 -6.77
N ASN A 116 20.24 -3.18 -7.14
CA ASN A 116 19.59 -2.80 -8.40
C ASN A 116 18.25 -3.49 -8.66
N GLU A 117 17.52 -3.82 -7.60
CA GLU A 117 16.18 -4.41 -7.71
C GLU A 117 15.14 -3.33 -7.99
N THR A 118 14.33 -3.53 -9.01
CA THR A 118 13.23 -2.62 -9.35
C THR A 118 11.98 -2.96 -8.55
N LEU A 119 11.43 -1.94 -7.90
CA LEU A 119 10.18 -1.98 -7.16
C LEU A 119 9.14 -1.09 -7.84
N VAL A 120 7.88 -1.42 -7.67
CA VAL A 120 6.75 -0.67 -8.19
C VAL A 120 5.88 -0.21 -7.01
N ASP A 121 5.54 1.06 -6.96
CA ASP A 121 4.49 1.56 -6.08
C ASP A 121 3.13 1.19 -6.67
N VAL A 122 2.46 0.23 -6.06
CA VAL A 122 1.19 -0.30 -6.58
C VAL A 122 0.04 0.70 -6.53
N LEU A 123 0.20 1.83 -5.84
CA LEU A 123 -0.81 2.89 -5.78
C LEU A 123 -0.72 3.87 -6.95
N THR A 124 0.47 4.05 -7.51
CA THR A 124 0.73 5.04 -8.57
C THR A 124 1.38 4.45 -9.81
N CYS A 125 1.80 3.19 -9.74
CA CYS A 125 2.57 2.47 -10.76
C CYS A 125 3.95 3.09 -11.08
N ALA A 126 4.41 4.03 -10.25
CA ALA A 126 5.76 4.56 -10.34
C ALA A 126 6.79 3.51 -9.91
N THR A 127 7.94 3.53 -10.57
CA THR A 127 9.06 2.62 -10.27
C THR A 127 10.14 3.29 -9.45
N VAL A 128 10.81 2.52 -8.62
CA VAL A 128 12.04 2.90 -7.92
C VAL A 128 13.01 1.72 -7.94
N THR A 129 14.30 2.01 -8.01
CA THR A 129 15.34 0.97 -8.03
C THR A 129 16.22 1.13 -6.79
N THR A 130 16.55 0.03 -6.13
CA THR A 130 17.50 0.00 -5.02
C THR A 130 18.90 0.36 -5.52
N GLY A 131 19.72 0.90 -4.64
CA GLY A 131 21.14 1.15 -4.92
C GLY A 131 21.93 -0.12 -5.22
N SER A 132 23.17 0.06 -5.66
CA SER A 132 24.11 -1.03 -5.89
C SER A 132 24.47 -1.82 -4.62
N ASP A 133 24.19 -1.26 -3.46
CA ASP A 133 24.33 -1.88 -2.15
C ASP A 133 23.03 -2.51 -1.62
N GLY A 134 21.92 -2.39 -2.35
CA GLY A 134 20.58 -2.84 -1.92
C GLY A 134 19.80 -1.85 -1.04
N THR A 135 20.36 -0.66 -0.79
CA THR A 135 19.65 0.40 -0.06
C THR A 135 18.52 0.95 -0.92
N LEU A 136 17.32 1.11 -0.34
CA LEU A 136 16.20 1.76 -0.99
C LEU A 136 15.99 3.15 -0.40
N THR A 137 16.03 4.19 -1.25
CA THR A 137 15.64 5.54 -0.89
C THR A 137 14.42 5.94 -1.71
N PHE A 138 13.39 6.42 -1.04
CA PHE A 138 12.13 6.80 -1.67
C PHE A 138 11.57 8.08 -1.05
N THR A 139 11.10 9.01 -1.89
CA THR A 139 10.46 10.25 -1.45
C THR A 139 8.99 10.27 -1.89
N ALA A 140 8.11 10.62 -0.97
CA ALA A 140 6.69 10.88 -1.27
C ALA A 140 6.31 12.28 -0.84
N SER A 141 5.57 12.97 -1.66
CA SER A 141 5.02 14.30 -1.41
C SER A 141 3.55 14.22 -1.02
N ASN A 142 3.04 15.31 -0.47
CA ASN A 142 1.61 15.49 -0.15
C ASN A 142 1.07 14.49 0.88
N GLY A 143 1.93 13.95 1.74
CA GLY A 143 1.54 12.99 2.77
C GLY A 143 0.93 11.69 2.23
N LEU A 144 1.14 11.40 0.93
CA LEU A 144 0.56 10.22 0.29
C LEU A 144 1.28 8.95 0.74
N PRO A 145 0.54 7.88 1.02
CA PRO A 145 1.10 6.57 1.32
C PRO A 145 1.79 5.97 0.10
N LYS A 146 2.68 5.02 0.36
CA LYS A 146 3.32 4.21 -0.67
C LYS A 146 3.24 2.73 -0.31
N VAL A 147 3.00 1.92 -1.32
CA VAL A 147 3.01 0.46 -1.19
C VAL A 147 3.87 -0.11 -2.30
N LEU A 148 5.08 -0.51 -1.93
CA LEU A 148 6.07 -1.01 -2.88
C LEU A 148 6.04 -2.54 -2.94
N MET A 149 6.20 -3.06 -4.15
CA MET A 149 6.34 -4.49 -4.43
C MET A 149 7.44 -4.70 -5.47
N PRO A 150 8.30 -5.73 -5.35
CA PRO A 150 9.25 -6.05 -6.42
C PRO A 150 8.54 -6.25 -7.76
N ALA A 151 9.06 -5.63 -8.81
CA ALA A 151 8.47 -5.71 -10.16
C ALA A 151 8.30 -7.17 -10.62
N LYS A 152 9.24 -8.03 -10.29
CA LYS A 152 9.18 -9.48 -10.56
C LYS A 152 8.00 -10.19 -9.89
N SER A 153 7.41 -9.58 -8.84
CA SER A 153 6.28 -10.14 -8.09
C SER A 153 4.93 -9.73 -8.66
N LEU A 154 4.88 -8.81 -9.63
CA LEU A 154 3.62 -8.34 -10.22
C LEU A 154 2.98 -9.37 -11.17
N GLY A 155 3.76 -10.35 -11.67
CA GLY A 155 3.27 -11.34 -12.63
C GLY A 155 3.03 -10.75 -14.02
N THR A 156 2.69 -11.60 -14.96
CA THR A 156 2.36 -11.23 -16.35
C THR A 156 0.84 -11.14 -16.60
N THR A 157 0.05 -11.61 -15.66
CA THR A 157 -1.41 -11.71 -15.79
C THR A 157 -2.07 -11.10 -14.58
N GLY A 158 -2.49 -9.87 -14.70
CA GLY A 158 -3.26 -9.22 -13.66
C GLY A 158 -3.04 -7.72 -13.60
N SER A 159 -4.10 -7.03 -13.54
CA SER A 159 -4.32 -5.59 -13.67
C SER A 159 -3.58 -4.67 -12.68
N LEU A 160 -2.55 -5.16 -11.97
CA LEU A 160 -1.82 -4.33 -11.03
C LEU A 160 -0.62 -3.70 -11.77
N CYS A 161 -0.76 -2.43 -12.14
CA CYS A 161 0.28 -1.64 -12.82
C CYS A 161 0.78 -2.19 -14.17
N LEU A 162 0.05 -3.09 -14.78
CA LEU A 162 0.27 -3.43 -16.17
C LEU A 162 -0.69 -2.58 -17.00
N SER A 163 -0.17 -1.76 -17.89
CA SER A 163 -0.99 -1.16 -18.95
C SER A 163 -1.63 -2.31 -19.72
N GLU A 164 -2.96 -2.29 -19.85
CA GLU A 164 -3.60 -3.10 -20.89
C GLU A 164 -2.92 -2.67 -22.20
N ALA A 165 -2.23 -3.61 -22.83
CA ALA A 165 -1.79 -3.37 -24.20
C ALA A 165 -3.08 -3.17 -24.99
N GLU A 166 -3.26 -1.98 -25.54
CA GLU A 166 -4.34 -1.69 -26.48
C GLU A 166 -4.17 -2.68 -27.63
N ASP A 167 -5.13 -3.62 -27.75
CA ASP A 167 -5.34 -4.41 -28.95
C ASP A 167 -6.03 -3.57 -30.04
#